data_b01bd4953310134db72a6b6c5e0b5cb5
#
_entry.id   b01bd4953310134db72a6b6c5e0b5cb5
#
_cell.length_a   1.000
_cell.length_b   1.000
_cell.length_c   1.000
_cell.angle_alpha   90.00
_cell.angle_beta   90.00
_cell.angle_gamma   90.00
#
_symmetry.space_group_name_H-M   'P 1'
#
loop_
_entity.id
_entity.type
_entity.pdbx_description
1 polymer ?
#
loop_
_entity_poly.entity_id
_entity_poly.type
_entity_poly.pdbx_seq_one_letter_code
_entity_poly.pdbx_strand_id
1 'polypeptide(L)'
;MSFFNRTAFAAVAATLFLARPSLAAEWTIDAAHSTVGFSGMQTGSPFSGHFGKFGGTISFDPAHPEAGHALITIDIASAATGDRQRDGAMPGRDWFDVAAFPTATFEATRFVATGGNGYQAIGRLTIHGVSRPETLPFTLEISGDTAHARGHLDLVRSAFNVGQGPWASGQWVALAVGVDVDLSAHKGG
;
A
#
# COMPACT_ATOMS: atom_id res chain seq x y z
N MET A 1 -0.15 59.49 60.11
CA MET A 1 0.31 59.34 58.73
C MET A 1 0.54 57.85 58.51
N SER A 2 -0.38 57.16 57.88
CA SER A 2 -0.34 55.70 57.70
C SER A 2 -0.44 55.42 56.20
N PHE A 3 0.67 54.91 55.61
CA PHE A 3 0.75 54.57 54.21
C PHE A 3 0.36 53.08 54.04
N PHE A 4 -0.79 52.80 53.42
CA PHE A 4 -1.21 51.46 52.99
C PHE A 4 -0.57 51.17 51.64
N ASN A 5 0.33 50.19 51.64
CA ASN A 5 0.96 49.63 50.43
C ASN A 5 0.05 48.52 49.88
N ARG A 6 -0.62 48.74 48.72
CA ARG A 6 -1.45 47.71 48.02
C ARG A 6 -0.58 47.00 46.98
N THR A 7 -0.09 45.83 47.34
CA THR A 7 0.54 44.91 46.40
C THR A 7 -0.54 44.26 45.53
N ALA A 8 -0.54 44.57 44.23
CA ALA A 8 -1.40 43.90 43.21
C ALA A 8 -0.73 42.58 42.78
N PHE A 9 -1.40 41.48 43.08
CA PHE A 9 -1.03 40.17 42.53
C PHE A 9 -1.59 40.03 41.12
N ALA A 10 -0.73 40.04 40.11
CA ALA A 10 -1.10 39.68 38.75
C ALA A 10 -1.14 38.17 38.60
N ALA A 11 -2.33 37.60 38.48
CA ALA A 11 -2.51 36.15 38.15
C ALA A 11 -2.28 35.95 36.66
N VAL A 12 -1.15 35.29 36.33
CA VAL A 12 -0.90 34.82 34.94
C VAL A 12 -1.66 33.52 34.76
N ALA A 13 -2.77 33.60 34.02
CA ALA A 13 -3.50 32.41 33.58
C ALA A 13 -2.74 31.73 32.44
N ALA A 14 -2.02 30.63 32.74
CA ALA A 14 -1.42 29.77 31.75
C ALA A 14 -2.52 28.95 31.06
N THR A 15 -2.90 29.33 29.86
CA THR A 15 -3.78 28.52 28.98
C THR A 15 -3.00 27.33 28.48
N LEU A 16 -3.23 26.14 29.06
CA LEU A 16 -2.77 24.87 28.51
C LEU A 16 -3.56 24.62 27.19
N PHE A 17 -2.90 24.76 26.06
CA PHE A 17 -3.37 24.22 24.79
C PHE A 17 -3.25 22.70 24.86
N LEU A 18 -4.33 22.00 25.15
CA LEU A 18 -4.44 20.56 24.95
C LEU A 18 -4.45 20.33 23.44
N ALA A 19 -3.29 19.89 22.90
CA ALA A 19 -3.22 19.37 21.55
C ALA A 19 -4.18 18.17 21.44
N ARG A 20 -5.25 18.31 20.67
CA ARG A 20 -6.14 17.20 20.35
C ARG A 20 -5.33 16.24 19.46
N PRO A 21 -5.30 14.92 19.74
CA PRO A 21 -4.73 13.99 18.80
C PRO A 21 -5.48 14.15 17.46
N SER A 22 -4.75 14.50 16.41
CA SER A 22 -5.27 14.47 15.06
C SER A 22 -5.52 13.00 14.74
N LEU A 23 -6.75 12.59 14.59
CA LEU A 23 -7.06 11.27 14.05
C LEU A 23 -6.60 11.29 12.59
N ALA A 24 -5.82 10.29 12.19
CA ALA A 24 -5.43 10.11 10.81
C ALA A 24 -6.70 10.04 9.94
N ALA A 25 -6.66 10.71 8.79
CA ALA A 25 -7.81 10.71 7.89
C ALA A 25 -7.98 9.32 7.28
N GLU A 26 -9.22 8.85 7.23
CA GLU A 26 -9.58 7.64 6.50
C GLU A 26 -9.73 7.97 5.01
N TRP A 27 -9.12 7.12 4.17
CA TRP A 27 -9.16 7.27 2.72
C TRP A 27 -9.80 6.03 2.10
N THR A 28 -10.73 6.25 1.18
CA THR A 28 -11.39 5.18 0.41
C THR A 28 -10.81 5.15 -1.00
N ILE A 29 -10.35 3.97 -1.44
CA ILE A 29 -9.78 3.78 -2.78
C ILE A 29 -10.89 3.92 -3.81
N ASP A 30 -10.64 4.75 -4.84
CA ASP A 30 -11.44 4.81 -6.06
C ASP A 30 -10.89 3.79 -7.05
N ALA A 31 -11.45 2.58 -7.03
CA ALA A 31 -10.99 1.50 -7.89
C ALA A 31 -11.18 1.78 -9.39
N ALA A 32 -12.12 2.65 -9.77
CA ALA A 32 -12.35 3.00 -11.18
C ALA A 32 -11.22 3.89 -11.75
N HIS A 33 -10.52 4.63 -10.88
CA HIS A 33 -9.40 5.50 -11.25
C HIS A 33 -8.07 5.03 -10.65
N SER A 34 -7.98 3.73 -10.37
CA SER A 34 -6.78 3.11 -9.78
C SER A 34 -6.35 1.88 -10.57
N THR A 35 -5.09 1.56 -10.49
CA THR A 35 -4.50 0.37 -11.12
C THR A 35 -3.53 -0.32 -10.18
N VAL A 36 -3.65 -1.65 -10.08
CA VAL A 36 -2.61 -2.51 -9.52
C VAL A 36 -2.13 -3.40 -10.64
N GLY A 37 -0.94 -3.10 -11.15
CA GLY A 37 -0.31 -3.78 -12.27
C GLY A 37 0.81 -4.72 -11.83
N PHE A 38 1.18 -5.63 -12.71
CA PHE A 38 2.38 -6.45 -12.57
C PHE A 38 3.07 -6.65 -13.91
N SER A 39 4.37 -6.91 -13.87
CA SER A 39 5.20 -7.14 -15.07
C SER A 39 6.22 -8.24 -14.83
N GLY A 40 6.67 -8.86 -15.91
CA GLY A 40 7.67 -9.91 -15.85
C GLY A 40 8.25 -10.23 -17.21
N MET A 41 9.09 -11.28 -17.27
CA MET A 41 9.70 -11.76 -18.49
C MET A 41 9.34 -13.24 -18.70
N GLN A 42 8.90 -13.61 -19.90
CA GLN A 42 8.64 -14.98 -20.31
C GLN A 42 9.44 -15.28 -21.58
N THR A 43 10.33 -16.27 -21.51
CA THR A 43 11.21 -16.68 -22.63
C THR A 43 11.92 -15.49 -23.31
N GLY A 44 12.41 -14.55 -22.49
CA GLY A 44 13.11 -13.36 -22.94
C GLY A 44 12.22 -12.21 -23.44
N SER A 45 10.90 -12.39 -23.47
CA SER A 45 9.96 -11.34 -23.87
C SER A 45 9.24 -10.72 -22.65
N PRO A 46 9.15 -9.40 -22.56
CA PRO A 46 8.41 -8.76 -21.46
C PRO A 46 6.90 -8.97 -21.62
N PHE A 47 6.22 -9.06 -20.48
CA PHE A 47 4.77 -9.02 -20.42
C PHE A 47 4.32 -8.16 -19.24
N SER A 48 3.10 -7.65 -19.31
CA SER A 48 2.45 -6.96 -18.20
C SER A 48 1.03 -7.50 -18.02
N GLY A 49 0.49 -7.25 -16.85
CA GLY A 49 -0.89 -7.58 -16.50
C GLY A 49 -1.38 -6.64 -15.40
N HIS A 50 -2.62 -6.83 -15.00
CA HIS A 50 -3.24 -6.09 -13.93
C HIS A 50 -4.23 -6.95 -13.16
N PHE A 51 -4.59 -6.48 -11.96
CA PHE A 51 -5.69 -7.04 -11.18
C PHE A 51 -6.91 -6.15 -11.35
N GLY A 52 -8.00 -6.72 -11.82
CA GLY A 52 -9.26 -5.99 -12.08
C GLY A 52 -10.09 -5.73 -10.82
N LYS A 53 -9.77 -6.38 -9.69
CA LYS A 53 -10.50 -6.23 -8.42
C LYS A 53 -9.54 -6.12 -7.25
N PHE A 54 -9.57 -5.01 -6.58
CA PHE A 54 -8.83 -4.71 -5.36
C PHE A 54 -9.57 -3.63 -4.57
N GLY A 55 -9.20 -3.48 -3.31
CA GLY A 55 -9.74 -2.46 -2.43
C GLY A 55 -9.06 -2.50 -1.07
N GLY A 56 -9.55 -1.71 -0.14
CA GLY A 56 -9.00 -1.68 1.20
C GLY A 56 -9.30 -0.41 1.95
N THR A 57 -8.72 -0.31 3.12
CA THR A 57 -8.80 0.85 4.01
C THR A 57 -7.43 1.46 4.18
N ILE A 58 -7.36 2.78 4.19
CA ILE A 58 -6.13 3.54 4.39
C ILE A 58 -6.44 4.62 5.42
N SER A 59 -5.72 4.60 6.54
CA SER A 59 -5.70 5.65 7.54
C SER A 59 -4.36 6.36 7.46
N PHE A 60 -4.36 7.63 7.04
CA PHE A 60 -3.11 8.33 6.79
C PHE A 60 -3.23 9.84 7.02
N ASP A 61 -2.23 10.39 7.73
CA ASP A 61 -2.03 11.83 7.92
C ASP A 61 -0.59 12.18 7.51
N PRO A 62 -0.37 13.06 6.52
CA PRO A 62 0.97 13.49 6.11
C PRO A 62 1.78 14.17 7.24
N ALA A 63 1.12 14.74 8.25
CA ALA A 63 1.77 15.35 9.39
C ALA A 63 2.30 14.30 10.39
N HIS A 64 1.69 13.11 10.41
CA HIS A 64 2.02 11.99 11.31
C HIS A 64 2.04 10.66 10.55
N PRO A 65 2.88 10.51 9.51
CA PRO A 65 2.87 9.32 8.65
C PRO A 65 3.16 8.02 9.42
N GLU A 66 3.96 8.08 10.47
CA GLU A 66 4.34 6.93 11.31
C GLU A 66 3.15 6.27 12.03
N ALA A 67 2.05 6.99 12.24
CA ALA A 67 0.82 6.49 12.84
C ALA A 67 -0.16 5.91 11.81
N GLY A 68 0.16 6.04 10.52
CA GLY A 68 -0.69 5.56 9.44
C GLY A 68 -0.73 4.04 9.34
N HIS A 69 -1.84 3.53 8.83
CA HIS A 69 -2.07 2.11 8.57
C HIS A 69 -2.83 1.93 7.25
N ALA A 70 -2.55 0.85 6.52
CA ALA A 70 -3.34 0.48 5.35
C ALA A 70 -3.48 -1.04 5.26
N LEU A 71 -4.66 -1.50 4.86
CA LEU A 71 -4.90 -2.88 4.49
C LEU A 71 -5.48 -2.90 3.08
N ILE A 72 -4.69 -3.38 2.13
CA ILE A 72 -5.09 -3.55 0.72
C ILE A 72 -5.31 -5.01 0.46
N THR A 73 -6.44 -5.35 -0.14
CA THR A 73 -6.80 -6.71 -0.55
C THR A 73 -6.98 -6.76 -2.05
N ILE A 74 -6.41 -7.76 -2.69
CA ILE A 74 -6.42 -7.99 -4.13
C ILE A 74 -7.10 -9.34 -4.39
N ASP A 75 -8.14 -9.36 -5.22
CA ASP A 75 -8.75 -10.59 -5.73
C ASP A 75 -7.84 -11.18 -6.82
N ILE A 76 -7.19 -12.29 -6.51
CA ILE A 76 -6.21 -12.92 -7.40
C ILE A 76 -6.87 -13.47 -8.67
N ALA A 77 -8.12 -13.91 -8.60
CA ALA A 77 -8.85 -14.39 -9.78
C ALA A 77 -9.07 -13.30 -10.83
N SER A 78 -8.90 -12.02 -10.46
CA SER A 78 -9.04 -10.88 -11.37
C SER A 78 -7.77 -10.55 -12.15
N ALA A 79 -6.69 -11.34 -12.00
CA ALA A 79 -5.44 -11.16 -12.74
C ALA A 79 -5.65 -11.40 -14.24
N ALA A 80 -5.21 -10.44 -15.07
CA ALA A 80 -5.30 -10.52 -16.51
C ALA A 80 -4.06 -9.94 -17.19
N THR A 81 -3.56 -10.63 -18.20
CA THR A 81 -2.44 -10.17 -19.06
C THR A 81 -2.90 -9.94 -20.50
N GLY A 82 -4.13 -10.33 -20.85
CA GLY A 82 -4.64 -10.34 -22.20
C GLY A 82 -4.14 -11.52 -23.06
N ASP A 83 -3.30 -12.40 -22.49
CA ASP A 83 -2.87 -13.64 -23.12
C ASP A 83 -3.63 -14.81 -22.52
N ARG A 84 -4.41 -15.51 -23.34
CA ARG A 84 -5.29 -16.59 -22.89
C ARG A 84 -4.55 -17.74 -22.19
N GLN A 85 -3.33 -18.04 -22.61
CA GLN A 85 -2.55 -19.14 -22.02
C GLN A 85 -2.07 -18.77 -20.63
N ARG A 86 -1.52 -17.56 -20.44
CA ARG A 86 -1.11 -17.07 -19.12
C ARG A 86 -2.32 -16.91 -18.21
N ASP A 87 -3.38 -16.25 -18.69
CA ASP A 87 -4.57 -15.99 -17.89
C ASP A 87 -5.27 -17.29 -17.46
N GLY A 88 -5.20 -18.33 -18.29
CA GLY A 88 -5.69 -19.67 -17.93
C GLY A 88 -4.77 -20.44 -16.98
N ALA A 89 -3.47 -20.16 -16.96
CA ALA A 89 -2.50 -20.83 -16.09
C ALA A 89 -2.42 -20.19 -14.69
N MET A 90 -2.51 -18.86 -14.59
CA MET A 90 -2.33 -18.10 -13.35
C MET A 90 -3.18 -18.59 -12.17
N PRO A 91 -4.47 -18.96 -12.32
CA PRO A 91 -5.28 -19.48 -11.22
C PRO A 91 -4.87 -20.86 -10.70
N GLY A 92 -4.06 -21.59 -11.48
CA GLY A 92 -3.69 -22.97 -11.18
C GLY A 92 -2.74 -23.13 -9.99
N ARG A 93 -2.62 -24.39 -9.51
CA ARG A 93 -1.84 -24.77 -8.33
C ARG A 93 -0.36 -24.41 -8.42
N ASP A 94 0.22 -24.49 -9.62
CA ASP A 94 1.63 -24.16 -9.81
C ASP A 94 1.89 -22.65 -9.75
N TRP A 95 0.84 -21.83 -9.83
CA TRP A 95 0.93 -20.38 -9.83
C TRP A 95 0.30 -19.78 -8.55
N PHE A 96 -0.89 -19.24 -8.64
CA PHE A 96 -1.51 -18.58 -7.48
C PHE A 96 -2.36 -19.50 -6.62
N ASP A 97 -2.71 -20.70 -7.12
CA ASP A 97 -3.63 -21.64 -6.44
C ASP A 97 -4.87 -20.90 -5.87
N VAL A 98 -5.60 -20.23 -6.75
CA VAL A 98 -6.71 -19.33 -6.37
C VAL A 98 -7.77 -20.06 -5.55
N ALA A 99 -7.92 -21.39 -5.75
CA ALA A 99 -8.87 -22.20 -4.99
C ALA A 99 -8.53 -22.25 -3.49
N ALA A 100 -7.23 -22.25 -3.16
CA ALA A 100 -6.74 -22.25 -1.77
C ALA A 100 -6.44 -20.83 -1.26
N PHE A 101 -5.98 -19.95 -2.15
CA PHE A 101 -5.51 -18.58 -1.83
C PHE A 101 -6.18 -17.55 -2.74
N PRO A 102 -7.47 -17.23 -2.54
CA PRO A 102 -8.22 -16.35 -3.45
C PRO A 102 -7.77 -14.90 -3.40
N THR A 103 -7.06 -14.49 -2.36
CA THR A 103 -6.65 -13.10 -2.14
C THR A 103 -5.16 -12.97 -1.84
N ALA A 104 -4.57 -11.85 -2.29
CA ALA A 104 -3.33 -11.33 -1.74
C ALA A 104 -3.63 -10.09 -0.89
N THR A 105 -2.78 -9.82 0.11
CA THR A 105 -2.96 -8.65 0.98
C THR A 105 -1.62 -7.94 1.20
N PHE A 106 -1.68 -6.62 1.25
CA PHE A 106 -0.59 -5.79 1.75
C PHE A 106 -1.09 -5.01 2.97
N GLU A 107 -0.51 -5.30 4.13
CA GLU A 107 -0.80 -4.61 5.38
C GLU A 107 0.38 -3.72 5.74
N ALA A 108 0.24 -2.41 5.49
CA ALA A 108 1.20 -1.41 5.94
C ALA A 108 0.89 -1.03 7.38
N THR A 109 1.87 -1.20 8.25
CA THR A 109 1.76 -0.89 9.68
C THR A 109 2.42 0.43 10.04
N ARG A 110 3.15 1.03 9.11
CA ARG A 110 3.82 2.31 9.28
C ARG A 110 4.16 2.93 7.92
N PHE A 111 4.10 4.26 7.87
CA PHE A 111 4.63 5.04 6.75
C PHE A 111 5.81 5.90 7.21
N VAL A 112 6.77 6.13 6.31
CA VAL A 112 7.95 6.96 6.54
C VAL A 112 8.08 7.96 5.42
N ALA A 113 8.15 9.26 5.72
CA ALA A 113 8.44 10.29 4.74
C ALA A 113 9.91 10.21 4.33
N THR A 114 10.19 10.29 3.01
CA THR A 114 11.56 10.23 2.45
C THR A 114 12.03 11.56 1.87
N GLY A 115 11.19 12.59 1.94
CA GLY A 115 11.44 13.94 1.45
C GLY A 115 10.55 14.30 0.26
N GLY A 116 10.22 15.59 0.14
CA GLY A 116 9.26 16.06 -0.85
C GLY A 116 7.91 15.37 -0.69
N ASN A 117 7.42 14.77 -1.78
CA ASN A 117 6.19 13.96 -1.81
C ASN A 117 6.47 12.44 -1.72
N GLY A 118 7.70 12.05 -1.38
CA GLY A 118 8.11 10.65 -1.29
C GLY A 118 7.82 10.04 0.07
N TYR A 119 7.37 8.78 0.06
CA TYR A 119 7.07 7.97 1.24
C TYR A 119 7.48 6.51 1.03
N GLN A 120 7.54 5.79 2.13
CA GLN A 120 7.65 4.33 2.16
C GLN A 120 6.51 3.76 3.01
N ALA A 121 5.77 2.79 2.47
CA ALA A 121 4.84 1.97 3.22
C ALA A 121 5.57 0.69 3.67
N ILE A 122 5.75 0.53 4.97
CA ILE A 122 6.46 -0.60 5.59
C ILE A 122 5.41 -1.54 6.18
N GLY A 123 5.44 -2.80 5.74
CA GLY A 123 4.41 -3.74 6.13
C GLY A 123 4.70 -5.18 5.75
N ARG A 124 3.65 -5.94 5.56
CA ARG A 124 3.68 -7.35 5.19
C ARG A 124 2.85 -7.59 3.92
N LEU A 125 3.47 -8.20 2.95
CA LEU A 125 2.82 -8.69 1.75
C LEU A 125 2.55 -10.18 1.91
N THR A 126 1.31 -10.59 1.69
CA THR A 126 0.91 -12.01 1.71
C THR A 126 0.40 -12.40 0.34
N ILE A 127 1.04 -13.38 -0.28
CA ILE A 127 0.65 -13.96 -1.57
C ILE A 127 0.75 -15.48 -1.43
N HIS A 128 -0.21 -16.23 -1.97
CA HIS A 128 -0.19 -17.70 -1.97
C HIS A 128 0.06 -18.29 -0.56
N GLY A 129 -0.54 -17.69 0.48
CA GLY A 129 -0.39 -18.08 1.88
C GLY A 129 0.97 -17.74 2.52
N VAL A 130 1.93 -17.21 1.76
CA VAL A 130 3.25 -16.81 2.28
C VAL A 130 3.26 -15.32 2.57
N SER A 131 3.65 -14.97 3.80
CA SER A 131 3.71 -13.60 4.30
C SER A 131 5.15 -13.16 4.50
N ARG A 132 5.55 -12.03 3.88
CA ARG A 132 6.90 -11.47 3.97
C ARG A 132 6.87 -9.99 4.32
N PRO A 133 7.88 -9.48 5.05
CA PRO A 133 8.06 -8.05 5.22
C PRO A 133 8.45 -7.44 3.88
N GLU A 134 7.76 -6.36 3.48
CA GLU A 134 8.05 -5.61 2.28
C GLU A 134 7.96 -4.10 2.56
N THR A 135 8.66 -3.33 1.74
CA THR A 135 8.64 -1.87 1.80
C THR A 135 8.31 -1.35 0.41
N LEU A 136 7.15 -0.73 0.26
CA LEU A 136 6.71 -0.10 -0.98
C LEU A 136 7.11 1.38 -0.96
N PRO A 137 8.10 1.82 -1.76
CA PRO A 137 8.35 3.23 -2.00
C PRO A 137 7.24 3.79 -2.89
N PHE A 138 6.75 4.99 -2.59
CA PHE A 138 5.73 5.65 -3.38
C PHE A 138 5.83 7.18 -3.28
N THR A 139 5.25 7.85 -4.26
CA THR A 139 4.97 9.29 -4.22
C THR A 139 3.51 9.50 -3.89
N LEU A 140 3.21 10.57 -3.17
CA LEU A 140 1.85 10.93 -2.75
C LEU A 140 1.58 12.39 -3.06
N GLU A 141 0.47 12.66 -3.73
CA GLU A 141 -0.08 13.98 -3.95
C GLU A 141 -1.46 14.06 -3.32
N ILE A 142 -1.68 15.06 -2.45
CA ILE A 142 -2.98 15.31 -1.82
C ILE A 142 -3.45 16.69 -2.26
N SER A 143 -4.68 16.75 -2.77
CA SER A 143 -5.35 17.98 -3.17
C SER A 143 -6.78 17.99 -2.62
N GLY A 144 -7.00 18.76 -1.56
CA GLY A 144 -8.29 18.76 -0.84
C GLY A 144 -8.63 17.37 -0.30
N ASP A 145 -9.73 16.80 -0.74
CA ASP A 145 -10.21 15.50 -0.31
C ASP A 145 -9.82 14.36 -1.26
N THR A 146 -8.89 14.61 -2.18
CA THR A 146 -8.38 13.60 -3.13
C THR A 146 -6.90 13.34 -2.87
N ALA A 147 -6.52 12.07 -2.86
CA ALA A 147 -5.12 11.62 -2.78
C ALA A 147 -4.79 10.78 -4.02
N HIS A 148 -3.55 10.90 -4.50
CA HIS A 148 -3.03 10.11 -5.59
C HIS A 148 -1.66 9.55 -5.20
N ALA A 149 -1.52 8.23 -5.18
CA ALA A 149 -0.29 7.54 -4.80
C ALA A 149 0.23 6.69 -5.97
N ARG A 150 1.53 6.78 -6.27
CA ARG A 150 2.22 5.96 -7.26
C ARG A 150 3.43 5.29 -6.65
N GLY A 151 3.52 3.98 -6.82
CA GLY A 151 4.61 3.19 -6.27
C GLY A 151 5.01 2.03 -7.16
N HIS A 152 6.23 1.52 -6.94
CA HIS A 152 6.76 0.35 -7.61
C HIS A 152 7.48 -0.53 -6.61
N LEU A 153 7.33 -1.86 -6.75
CA LEU A 153 7.96 -2.85 -5.91
C LEU A 153 8.46 -4.02 -6.76
N ASP A 154 9.76 -4.30 -6.68
CA ASP A 154 10.35 -5.51 -7.27
C ASP A 154 10.22 -6.68 -6.30
N LEU A 155 9.71 -7.78 -6.81
CA LEU A 155 9.51 -9.03 -6.05
C LEU A 155 10.22 -10.20 -6.71
N VAL A 156 10.56 -11.19 -5.90
CA VAL A 156 10.94 -12.51 -6.36
C VAL A 156 9.77 -13.47 -6.16
N ARG A 157 9.05 -13.84 -7.24
CA ARG A 157 7.80 -14.61 -7.16
C ARG A 157 7.95 -15.95 -6.42
N SER A 158 9.11 -16.61 -6.56
CA SER A 158 9.36 -17.89 -5.87
C SER A 158 9.46 -17.74 -4.34
N ALA A 159 9.76 -16.53 -3.85
CA ALA A 159 9.72 -16.23 -2.42
C ALA A 159 8.31 -16.33 -1.81
N PHE A 160 7.28 -16.28 -2.66
CA PHE A 160 5.87 -16.42 -2.31
C PHE A 160 5.25 -17.71 -2.85
N ASN A 161 6.05 -18.70 -3.21
CA ASN A 161 5.62 -19.97 -3.80
C ASN A 161 4.83 -19.81 -5.11
N VAL A 162 4.95 -18.71 -5.82
CA VAL A 162 4.30 -18.48 -7.11
C VAL A 162 5.19 -19.01 -8.23
N GLY A 163 4.64 -19.93 -9.04
CA GLY A 163 5.36 -20.63 -10.11
C GLY A 163 6.16 -21.82 -9.60
N GLN A 164 5.47 -22.86 -9.21
CA GLN A 164 6.00 -24.13 -8.72
C GLN A 164 6.27 -25.12 -9.87
N GLY A 165 6.79 -26.31 -9.52
CA GLY A 165 7.03 -27.39 -10.48
C GLY A 165 7.95 -26.96 -11.63
N PRO A 166 7.55 -27.12 -12.90
CA PRO A 166 8.37 -26.75 -14.06
C PRO A 166 8.75 -25.25 -14.11
N TRP A 167 8.03 -24.40 -13.39
CA TRP A 167 8.20 -22.94 -13.39
C TRP A 167 9.16 -22.45 -12.30
N ALA A 168 9.60 -23.33 -11.39
CA ALA A 168 10.36 -22.94 -10.20
C ALA A 168 11.75 -22.39 -10.52
N SER A 169 12.38 -22.84 -11.62
CA SER A 169 13.76 -22.46 -11.98
C SER A 169 13.91 -21.04 -12.54
N GLY A 170 12.82 -20.41 -12.97
CA GLY A 170 12.89 -19.12 -13.66
C GLY A 170 13.32 -19.21 -15.13
N GLN A 171 13.56 -20.42 -15.67
CA GLN A 171 14.04 -20.62 -17.05
C GLN A 171 13.03 -20.12 -18.09
N TRP A 172 11.74 -20.41 -17.88
CA TRP A 172 10.66 -20.06 -18.82
C TRP A 172 10.00 -18.73 -18.47
N VAL A 173 9.78 -18.49 -17.19
CA VAL A 173 9.26 -17.24 -16.65
C VAL A 173 10.19 -16.74 -15.57
N ALA A 174 10.76 -15.57 -15.72
CA ALA A 174 11.72 -15.00 -14.78
C ALA A 174 11.19 -15.00 -13.34
N LEU A 175 12.10 -15.11 -12.37
CA LEU A 175 11.73 -15.04 -10.95
C LEU A 175 11.42 -13.61 -10.50
N ALA A 176 12.05 -12.62 -11.13
CA ALA A 176 11.81 -11.21 -10.87
C ALA A 176 10.46 -10.78 -11.47
N VAL A 177 9.67 -10.08 -10.68
CA VAL A 177 8.35 -9.52 -11.04
C VAL A 177 8.29 -8.10 -10.50
N GLY A 178 7.92 -7.13 -11.34
CA GLY A 178 7.58 -5.77 -10.92
C GLY A 178 6.10 -5.69 -10.56
N VAL A 179 5.78 -4.94 -9.51
CA VAL A 179 4.40 -4.57 -9.13
C VAL A 179 4.29 -3.06 -9.17
N ASP A 180 3.36 -2.55 -9.97
CA ASP A 180 3.09 -1.13 -10.12
C ASP A 180 1.75 -0.79 -9.46
N VAL A 181 1.77 0.28 -8.67
CA VAL A 181 0.60 0.76 -7.94
C VAL A 181 0.34 2.20 -8.35
N ASP A 182 -0.85 2.47 -8.84
CA ASP A 182 -1.36 3.82 -9.16
C ASP A 182 -2.75 3.92 -8.54
N LEU A 183 -2.86 4.57 -7.37
CA LEU A 183 -4.08 4.62 -6.57
C LEU A 183 -4.59 6.05 -6.45
N SER A 184 -5.84 6.24 -6.78
CA SER A 184 -6.64 7.39 -6.40
C SER A 184 -7.51 7.06 -5.20
N ALA A 185 -7.65 7.98 -4.26
CA ALA A 185 -8.47 7.80 -3.07
C ALA A 185 -9.17 9.11 -2.68
N HIS A 186 -10.32 8.97 -2.04
CA HIS A 186 -11.08 10.08 -1.49
C HIS A 186 -11.10 10.01 0.02
N LYS A 187 -10.99 11.17 0.66
CA LYS A 187 -11.09 11.29 2.10
C LYS A 187 -12.50 10.91 2.54
N GLY A 188 -12.59 10.00 3.49
CA GLY A 188 -13.84 9.64 4.15
C GLY A 188 -14.42 10.83 4.90
N GLY A 189 -15.74 10.99 4.83
CA GLY A 189 -16.46 12.04 5.53
C GLY A 189 -16.62 11.76 7.03
#